data_98132a43ee3a160329788d6873b1ed39
#
_entry.id   98132a43ee3a160329788d6873b1ed39
#
_cell.length_a   1.000
_cell.length_b   1.000
_cell.length_c   1.000
_cell.angle_alpha   90.00
_cell.angle_beta   90.00
_cell.angle_gamma   90.00
#
_symmetry.space_group_name_H-M   'P 1'
#
loop_
_entity.id
_entity.type
_entity.pdbx_description
1 polymer ?
#
loop_
_entity_poly.entity_id
_entity_poly.type
_entity_poly.pdbx_seq_one_letter_code
_entity_poly.pdbx_strand_id
1 'polypeptide(L)' 'MTKHAAPGWFADPLGRATYRYWDGSSWTPHLADTS' A
#
# COMPACT_ATOMS: atom_id res chain seq x y z
N MET A 1 -7.53 -13.23 -12.19
CA MET A 1 -7.05 -13.80 -11.05
C MET A 1 -6.12 -12.88 -10.29
N THR A 2 -6.09 -13.03 -9.07
CA THR A 2 -5.39 -12.10 -8.23
C THR A 2 -4.03 -12.60 -7.85
N LYS A 3 -3.08 -11.71 -7.93
CA LYS A 3 -1.76 -12.04 -7.49
C LYS A 3 -1.47 -11.22 -6.27
N HIS A 4 -1.14 -11.87 -5.19
CA HIS A 4 -0.85 -11.20 -3.94
C HIS A 4 0.61 -10.83 -3.87
N ALA A 5 0.89 -9.56 -3.71
CA ALA A 5 2.25 -9.11 -3.50
C ALA A 5 2.63 -9.35 -2.05
N ALA A 6 3.92 -9.47 -1.80
CA ALA A 6 4.42 -9.58 -0.44
C ALA A 6 4.10 -8.28 0.32
N PRO A 7 3.96 -8.37 1.66
CA PRO A 7 3.72 -7.17 2.45
C PRO A 7 4.80 -6.13 2.22
N GLY A 8 4.41 -4.89 2.23
CA GLY A 8 5.36 -3.80 2.03
C GLY A 8 4.67 -2.51 1.69
N TRP A 9 5.48 -1.50 1.41
CA TRP A 9 5.00 -0.18 1.05
C TRP A 9 4.92 -0.05 -0.45
N PHE A 10 3.76 0.36 -0.94
CA PHE A 10 3.53 0.54 -2.37
C PHE A 10 2.84 1.86 -2.60
N ALA A 11 2.85 2.32 -3.85
CA ALA A 11 2.16 3.55 -4.19
C ALA A 11 0.70 3.46 -3.77
N ASP A 12 0.22 4.52 -3.12
CA ASP A 12 -1.16 4.53 -2.62
C ASP A 12 -2.13 4.52 -3.80
N PRO A 13 -2.96 3.49 -3.94
CA PRO A 13 -3.88 3.41 -5.07
C PRO A 13 -4.96 4.48 -5.02
N LEU A 14 -5.22 5.06 -3.85
CA LEU A 14 -6.21 6.11 -3.71
C LEU A 14 -5.61 7.49 -3.94
N GLY A 15 -4.29 7.59 -4.03
CA GLY A 15 -3.64 8.86 -4.29
C GLY A 15 -3.66 9.84 -3.13
N ARG A 16 -3.94 9.36 -1.91
CA ARG A 16 -3.99 10.23 -0.75
C ARG A 16 -2.64 10.46 -0.12
N ALA A 17 -1.74 9.53 -0.32
CA ALA A 17 -0.40 9.62 0.22
C ALA A 17 0.56 9.07 -0.81
N THR A 18 1.84 9.21 -0.57
CA THR A 18 2.83 8.67 -1.48
C THR A 18 2.79 7.15 -1.45
N TYR A 19 2.72 6.58 -0.25
CA TYR A 19 2.72 5.13 -0.08
C TYR A 19 1.66 4.71 0.90
N ARG A 20 1.18 3.49 0.70
CA ARG A 20 0.27 2.84 1.63
C ARG A 20 0.81 1.45 1.90
N TYR A 21 0.61 0.96 3.11
CA TYR A 21 1.12 -0.35 3.48
C TYR A 21 0.16 -1.45 3.07
N TRP A 22 0.70 -2.45 2.40
CA TRP A 22 0.01 -3.66 1.99
C TRP A 22 0.43 -4.77 2.92
N ASP A 23 -0.52 -5.44 3.58
CA ASP A 23 -0.20 -6.45 4.57
C ASP A 23 -0.05 -7.85 4.00
N GLY A 24 -0.14 -7.98 2.70
CA GLY A 24 -0.06 -9.27 2.03
C GLY A 24 -1.41 -9.80 1.57
N SER A 25 -2.49 -9.25 2.10
CA SER A 25 -3.85 -9.67 1.75
C SER A 25 -4.73 -8.49 1.39
N SER A 26 -4.52 -7.36 2.02
CA SER A 26 -5.38 -6.21 1.77
C SER A 26 -4.61 -4.94 2.08
N TRP A 27 -5.15 -3.82 1.60
CA TRP A 27 -4.59 -2.52 1.91
C TRP A 27 -4.97 -2.14 3.34
N THR A 28 -4.03 -1.51 4.03
CA THR A 28 -4.26 -1.04 5.38
C THR A 28 -4.38 0.48 5.38
N PRO A 29 -4.84 1.08 6.49
CA PRO A 29 -4.89 2.54 6.59
C PRO A 29 -3.55 3.19 6.89
N HIS A 30 -2.47 2.42 6.98
CA HIS A 30 -1.16 2.99 7.25
C HIS A 30 -0.64 3.71 6.02
N LEU A 31 -0.25 4.96 6.19
CA LEU A 31 0.20 5.81 5.11
C LEU A 31 1.59 6.36 5.40
N ALA A 32 2.34 6.65 4.35
CA ALA A 32 3.64 7.26 4.48
C ALA A 32 3.86 8.23 3.34
N ASP A 33 4.52 9.33 3.64
CA ASP A 33 4.90 10.32 2.64
C ASP A 33 6.40 10.49 2.70
N THR A 34 6.96 10.79 1.53
CA THR A 34 8.40 10.97 1.45
C THR A 34 8.82 12.43 1.46
N SER A 35 7.90 13.33 1.51
CA SER A 35 8.22 14.75 1.45
C SER A 35 8.89 15.30 2.69
#